data_7bb7492ca23c2f37a0fb320633ad773b
#
_entry.id   7bb7492ca23c2f37a0fb320633ad773b
#
_cell.length_a   1.000
_cell.length_b   1.000
_cell.length_c   1.000
_cell.angle_alpha   90.00
_cell.angle_beta   90.00
_cell.angle_gamma   90.00
#
_symmetry.space_group_name_H-M   'P 1'
#
loop_
_entity.id
_entity.type
_entity.pdbx_description
1 polymer ?
#
loop_
_entity_poly.entity_id
_entity_poly.type
_entity_poly.pdbx_seq_one_letter_code
_entity_poly.pdbx_strand_id
1 'polypeptide(L)'
;MGKPLDLRDKSSVKLLQTFYQAVADDLEMLALLHVKEPDCKILEALRDCNFPYSMGLKLITEEGVDAIDLMGRVVESLPDTFDDDFLDLLAADYADIYLNHSLQASPLESVWLDEEQLTCQESMFQVRAWYEIYGLMVENWRIRPDDDLVLQLQFVSHLFSISESEKHLKDAARFMDEHLLRWLGEFSNRVASRCATPYFAAVGLLTAAYCEELRDLLAIVIDQPRPSREEVEERMKPNAPNEEVSLCYMPGMGPAV
;
A
#
# COMPACT_ATOMS: atom_id res chain seq x y z
N MET A 1 -25.93 -22.35 -8.84
CA MET A 1 -25.97 -22.08 -7.39
C MET A 1 -24.95 -22.99 -6.74
N GLY A 2 -23.76 -22.46 -6.40
CA GLY A 2 -22.72 -23.20 -5.67
C GLY A 2 -23.18 -23.47 -4.24
N LYS A 3 -22.82 -24.64 -3.67
CA LYS A 3 -23.02 -24.92 -2.26
C LYS A 3 -22.24 -23.87 -1.44
N PRO A 4 -22.83 -23.32 -0.35
CA PRO A 4 -22.07 -22.46 0.54
C PRO A 4 -20.85 -23.22 1.09
N LEU A 5 -19.69 -22.54 1.15
CA LEU A 5 -18.47 -23.10 1.73
C LEU A 5 -18.75 -23.47 3.20
N ASP A 6 -18.64 -24.74 3.54
CA ASP A 6 -18.67 -25.17 4.93
C ASP A 6 -17.29 -24.94 5.55
N LEU A 7 -17.12 -23.86 6.30
CA LEU A 7 -15.88 -23.48 6.97
C LEU A 7 -15.39 -24.50 8.01
N ARG A 8 -16.14 -25.57 8.26
CA ARG A 8 -15.75 -26.68 9.13
C ARG A 8 -15.07 -27.81 8.38
N ASP A 9 -15.13 -27.80 7.03
CA ASP A 9 -14.44 -28.78 6.21
C ASP A 9 -12.96 -28.39 6.05
N LYS A 10 -12.05 -29.32 6.37
CA LYS A 10 -10.59 -29.14 6.22
C LYS A 10 -10.18 -28.72 4.79
N SER A 11 -10.94 -29.12 3.78
CA SER A 11 -10.70 -28.74 2.40
C SER A 11 -10.98 -27.24 2.16
N SER A 12 -12.08 -26.74 2.73
CA SER A 12 -12.46 -25.32 2.65
C SER A 12 -11.48 -24.42 3.39
N VAL A 13 -11.00 -24.83 4.57
CA VAL A 13 -9.97 -24.10 5.34
C VAL A 13 -8.67 -24.01 4.55
N LYS A 14 -8.23 -25.13 3.96
CA LYS A 14 -7.01 -25.15 3.15
C LYS A 14 -7.13 -24.25 1.90
N LEU A 15 -8.28 -24.24 1.26
CA LEU A 15 -8.53 -23.37 0.10
C LEU A 15 -8.44 -21.88 0.49
N LEU A 16 -9.04 -21.49 1.63
CA LEU A 16 -8.96 -20.13 2.14
C LEU A 16 -7.51 -19.73 2.48
N GLN A 17 -6.77 -20.60 3.15
CA GLN A 17 -5.35 -20.33 3.44
C GLN A 17 -4.52 -20.17 2.16
N THR A 18 -4.78 -21.00 1.14
CA THR A 18 -4.12 -20.85 -0.16
C THR A 18 -4.46 -19.51 -0.82
N PHE A 19 -5.71 -19.08 -0.72
CA PHE A 19 -6.15 -17.79 -1.24
C PHE A 19 -5.51 -16.61 -0.47
N TYR A 20 -5.48 -16.66 0.87
CA TYR A 20 -4.82 -15.62 1.67
C TYR A 20 -3.33 -15.52 1.35
N GLN A 21 -2.66 -16.66 1.16
CA GLN A 21 -1.26 -16.63 0.74
C GLN A 21 -1.09 -16.02 -0.65
N ALA A 22 -1.96 -16.35 -1.61
CA ALA A 22 -1.91 -15.75 -2.95
C ALA A 22 -2.11 -14.21 -2.90
N VAL A 23 -3.02 -13.70 -2.07
CA VAL A 23 -3.19 -12.26 -1.86
C VAL A 23 -1.94 -11.63 -1.20
N ALA A 24 -1.35 -12.32 -0.22
CA ALA A 24 -0.12 -11.85 0.41
C ALA A 24 1.04 -11.77 -0.61
N ASP A 25 1.18 -12.79 -1.45
CA ASP A 25 2.20 -12.83 -2.51
C ASP A 25 1.99 -11.72 -3.55
N ASP A 26 0.73 -11.44 -3.94
CA ASP A 26 0.38 -10.33 -4.84
C ASP A 26 0.80 -8.98 -4.24
N LEU A 27 0.48 -8.74 -2.95
CA LEU A 27 0.83 -7.48 -2.26
C LEU A 27 2.36 -7.32 -2.10
N GLU A 28 3.09 -8.39 -1.82
CA GLU A 28 4.57 -8.37 -1.80
C GLU A 28 5.14 -8.07 -3.18
N MET A 29 4.56 -8.62 -4.24
CA MET A 29 4.96 -8.30 -5.61
C MET A 29 4.71 -6.82 -5.91
N LEU A 30 3.52 -6.29 -5.58
CA LEU A 30 3.23 -4.87 -5.77
C LEU A 30 4.20 -4.00 -4.95
N ALA A 31 4.47 -4.34 -3.69
CA ALA A 31 5.45 -3.64 -2.86
C ALA A 31 6.85 -3.66 -3.51
N LEU A 32 7.27 -4.79 -4.07
CA LEU A 32 8.57 -4.93 -4.76
C LEU A 32 8.70 -3.97 -5.95
N LEU A 33 7.61 -3.72 -6.70
CA LEU A 33 7.62 -2.80 -7.83
C LEU A 33 7.77 -1.32 -7.43
N HIS A 34 7.50 -1.00 -6.16
CA HIS A 34 7.66 0.34 -5.59
C HIS A 34 8.95 0.53 -4.79
N VAL A 35 9.63 -0.56 -4.38
CA VAL A 35 10.73 -0.50 -3.40
C VAL A 35 12.02 0.09 -3.94
N LYS A 36 12.28 -0.12 -5.22
CA LYS A 36 13.50 0.31 -5.92
C LYS A 36 13.27 0.44 -7.42
N GLU A 37 14.20 1.08 -8.10
CA GLU A 37 14.24 1.09 -9.57
C GLU A 37 14.27 -0.33 -10.13
N PRO A 38 13.55 -0.62 -11.23
CA PRO A 38 13.54 -1.94 -11.83
C PRO A 38 14.88 -2.24 -12.50
N ASP A 39 15.45 -3.39 -12.18
CA ASP A 39 16.62 -3.97 -12.86
C ASP A 39 16.18 -5.01 -13.91
N CYS A 40 17.13 -5.46 -14.73
CA CYS A 40 16.87 -6.50 -15.75
C CYS A 40 16.18 -7.73 -15.17
N LYS A 41 16.57 -8.15 -13.97
CA LYS A 41 16.02 -9.36 -13.33
C LYS A 41 14.54 -9.21 -12.98
N ILE A 42 14.14 -8.04 -12.48
CA ILE A 42 12.73 -7.75 -12.19
C ILE A 42 11.93 -7.74 -13.49
N LEU A 43 12.43 -7.05 -14.53
CA LEU A 43 11.73 -6.96 -15.81
C LEU A 43 11.59 -8.33 -16.50
N GLU A 44 12.63 -9.14 -16.48
CA GLU A 44 12.58 -10.53 -16.97
C GLU A 44 11.60 -11.37 -16.17
N ALA A 45 11.62 -11.27 -14.84
CA ALA A 45 10.72 -12.02 -13.97
C ALA A 45 9.24 -11.66 -14.21
N LEU A 46 8.90 -10.39 -14.45
CA LEU A 46 7.55 -9.97 -14.81
C LEU A 46 7.04 -10.65 -16.08
N ARG A 47 7.92 -10.79 -17.08
CA ARG A 47 7.60 -11.49 -18.32
C ARG A 47 7.46 -12.99 -18.10
N ASP A 48 8.42 -13.60 -17.41
CA ASP A 48 8.48 -15.05 -17.21
C ASP A 48 7.30 -15.57 -16.37
N CYS A 49 6.85 -14.80 -15.37
CA CYS A 49 5.70 -15.17 -14.55
C CYS A 49 4.35 -14.74 -15.14
N ASN A 50 4.32 -14.20 -16.38
CA ASN A 50 3.11 -13.72 -17.03
C ASN A 50 2.34 -12.67 -16.19
N PHE A 51 3.08 -11.77 -15.54
CA PHE A 51 2.50 -10.66 -14.77
C PHE A 51 1.82 -9.65 -15.72
N PRO A 52 0.66 -9.08 -15.39
CA PRO A 52 -0.11 -9.22 -14.14
C PRO A 52 -1.14 -10.36 -14.13
N TYR A 53 -1.25 -11.15 -15.21
CA TYR A 53 -2.28 -12.19 -15.36
C TYR A 53 -2.11 -13.37 -14.40
N SER A 54 -0.92 -13.53 -13.82
CA SER A 54 -0.61 -14.55 -12.80
C SER A 54 -1.07 -14.20 -11.38
N MET A 55 -1.54 -12.96 -11.14
CA MET A 55 -2.00 -12.55 -9.81
C MET A 55 -3.13 -13.43 -9.28
N GLY A 56 -3.10 -13.67 -7.97
CA GLY A 56 -4.04 -14.55 -7.27
C GLY A 56 -5.44 -13.95 -7.18
N LEU A 57 -5.53 -12.63 -6.89
CA LEU A 57 -6.80 -11.91 -6.96
C LEU A 57 -7.12 -11.51 -8.40
N LYS A 58 -8.31 -11.89 -8.87
CA LYS A 58 -8.80 -11.47 -10.19
C LYS A 58 -9.59 -10.19 -10.06
N LEU A 59 -9.10 -9.13 -10.68
CA LEU A 59 -9.77 -7.85 -10.74
C LEU A 59 -10.92 -7.93 -11.76
N ILE A 60 -12.09 -7.44 -11.39
CA ILE A 60 -13.34 -7.54 -12.15
C ILE A 60 -14.05 -6.21 -12.38
N THR A 61 -13.63 -5.15 -11.68
CA THR A 61 -14.14 -3.79 -11.94
C THR A 61 -13.62 -3.27 -13.28
N GLU A 62 -14.24 -2.25 -13.85
CA GLU A 62 -13.77 -1.62 -15.09
C GLU A 62 -12.36 -1.08 -14.91
N GLU A 63 -12.11 -0.37 -13.81
CA GLU A 63 -10.80 0.19 -13.45
C GLU A 63 -9.75 -0.91 -13.24
N GLY A 64 -10.14 -2.02 -12.60
CA GLY A 64 -9.25 -3.15 -12.35
C GLY A 64 -8.84 -3.86 -13.64
N VAL A 65 -9.80 -4.09 -14.55
CA VAL A 65 -9.55 -4.70 -15.86
C VAL A 65 -8.65 -3.78 -16.70
N ASP A 66 -8.93 -2.48 -16.73
CA ASP A 66 -8.13 -1.51 -17.46
C ASP A 66 -6.68 -1.44 -16.92
N ALA A 67 -6.49 -1.51 -15.61
CA ALA A 67 -5.17 -1.51 -14.98
C ALA A 67 -4.39 -2.80 -15.31
N ILE A 68 -5.02 -3.97 -15.26
CA ILE A 68 -4.45 -5.26 -15.70
C ILE A 68 -4.03 -5.19 -17.17
N ASP A 69 -4.91 -4.70 -18.03
CA ASP A 69 -4.64 -4.60 -19.47
C ASP A 69 -3.52 -3.61 -19.77
N LEU A 70 -3.46 -2.48 -19.05
CA LEU A 70 -2.38 -1.52 -19.19
C LEU A 70 -1.03 -2.15 -18.80
N MET A 71 -0.96 -2.79 -17.62
CA MET A 71 0.28 -3.43 -17.17
C MET A 71 0.68 -4.59 -18.08
N GLY A 72 -0.28 -5.38 -18.55
CA GLY A 72 -0.04 -6.45 -19.53
C GLY A 72 0.62 -5.91 -20.81
N ARG A 73 0.05 -4.85 -21.39
CA ARG A 73 0.65 -4.18 -22.57
C ARG A 73 2.06 -3.63 -22.29
N VAL A 74 2.30 -3.09 -21.09
CA VAL A 74 3.63 -2.61 -20.69
C VAL A 74 4.62 -3.77 -20.66
N VAL A 75 4.28 -4.88 -20.02
CA VAL A 75 5.15 -6.09 -19.94
C VAL A 75 5.40 -6.67 -21.33
N GLU A 76 4.36 -6.75 -22.18
CA GLU A 76 4.48 -7.23 -23.56
C GLU A 76 5.36 -6.33 -24.44
N SER A 77 5.38 -5.02 -24.14
CA SER A 77 6.16 -4.04 -24.90
C SER A 77 7.63 -3.91 -24.43
N LEU A 78 8.01 -4.59 -23.37
CA LEU A 78 9.40 -4.59 -22.88
C LEU A 78 10.35 -5.12 -23.98
N PRO A 79 11.50 -4.47 -24.21
CA PRO A 79 12.48 -4.93 -25.20
C PRO A 79 13.04 -6.31 -24.86
N ASP A 80 13.45 -7.09 -25.87
CA ASP A 80 14.05 -8.42 -25.65
C ASP A 80 15.36 -8.37 -24.86
N THR A 81 16.09 -7.25 -24.97
CA THR A 81 17.31 -6.95 -24.21
C THR A 81 17.21 -5.55 -23.63
N PHE A 82 17.62 -5.40 -22.38
CA PHE A 82 17.62 -4.12 -21.67
C PHE A 82 18.99 -3.47 -21.80
N ASP A 83 19.09 -2.40 -22.59
CA ASP A 83 20.28 -1.56 -22.65
C ASP A 83 20.30 -0.52 -21.52
N ASP A 84 21.46 0.12 -21.36
CA ASP A 84 21.64 1.11 -20.29
C ASP A 84 20.71 2.30 -20.47
N ASP A 85 20.46 2.75 -21.70
CA ASP A 85 19.58 3.89 -21.98
C ASP A 85 18.13 3.62 -21.53
N PHE A 86 17.64 2.39 -21.74
CA PHE A 86 16.30 2.00 -21.29
C PHE A 86 16.20 1.91 -19.76
N LEU A 87 17.23 1.33 -19.11
CA LEU A 87 17.27 1.23 -17.66
C LEU A 87 17.42 2.61 -17.00
N ASP A 88 18.27 3.47 -17.55
CA ASP A 88 18.47 4.84 -17.08
C ASP A 88 17.16 5.66 -17.15
N LEU A 89 16.34 5.44 -18.19
CA LEU A 89 15.02 6.09 -18.30
C LEU A 89 14.09 5.66 -17.16
N LEU A 90 14.05 4.37 -16.84
CA LEU A 90 13.26 3.85 -15.72
C LEU A 90 13.82 4.32 -14.36
N ALA A 91 15.14 4.36 -14.20
CA ALA A 91 15.78 4.85 -12.99
C ALA A 91 15.52 6.34 -12.76
N ALA A 92 15.55 7.16 -13.82
CA ALA A 92 15.22 8.58 -13.75
C ALA A 92 13.77 8.80 -13.30
N ASP A 93 12.83 8.06 -13.88
CA ASP A 93 11.42 8.14 -13.53
C ASP A 93 11.17 7.67 -12.07
N TYR A 94 11.86 6.59 -11.65
CA TYR A 94 11.86 6.18 -10.24
C TYR A 94 12.36 7.28 -9.30
N ALA A 95 13.47 7.91 -9.65
CA ALA A 95 14.03 8.99 -8.85
C ALA A 95 13.07 10.19 -8.73
N ASP A 96 12.39 10.54 -9.82
CA ASP A 96 11.42 11.64 -9.84
C ASP A 96 10.18 11.38 -8.98
N ILE A 97 9.75 10.11 -8.90
CA ILE A 97 8.60 9.70 -8.08
C ILE A 97 9.02 9.55 -6.60
N TYR A 98 10.04 8.70 -6.32
CA TYR A 98 10.30 8.18 -4.99
C TYR A 98 11.44 8.88 -4.24
N LEU A 99 12.37 9.54 -4.93
CA LEU A 99 13.55 10.13 -4.32
C LEU A 99 13.53 11.65 -4.29
N ASN A 100 13.23 12.28 -5.42
CA ASN A 100 13.29 13.73 -5.57
C ASN A 100 11.94 14.41 -5.34
N HIS A 101 10.85 13.63 -5.34
CA HIS A 101 9.47 14.13 -5.27
C HIS A 101 9.14 15.22 -6.31
N SER A 102 9.86 15.25 -7.44
CA SER A 102 9.71 16.28 -8.49
C SER A 102 8.33 16.24 -9.14
N LEU A 103 7.69 15.07 -9.16
CA LEU A 103 6.32 14.89 -9.62
C LEU A 103 5.27 15.33 -8.60
N GLN A 104 5.67 15.77 -7.39
CA GLN A 104 4.76 16.05 -6.28
C GLN A 104 3.84 14.84 -5.95
N ALA A 105 4.35 13.64 -6.17
CA ALA A 105 3.71 12.36 -5.89
C ALA A 105 4.55 11.64 -4.84
N SER A 106 4.43 12.07 -3.58
CA SER A 106 5.16 11.44 -2.48
C SER A 106 4.59 10.04 -2.19
N PRO A 107 5.45 9.02 -1.96
CA PRO A 107 5.00 7.70 -1.53
C PRO A 107 4.70 7.62 -0.03
N LEU A 108 4.49 8.75 0.64
CA LEU A 108 4.25 8.87 2.09
C LEU A 108 2.84 9.39 2.36
N GLU A 109 2.07 8.68 3.18
CA GLU A 109 0.70 9.04 3.57
C GLU A 109 0.62 10.44 4.17
N SER A 110 1.54 10.78 5.08
CA SER A 110 1.54 12.07 5.77
C SER A 110 1.53 13.27 4.83
N VAL A 111 2.21 13.18 3.68
CA VAL A 111 2.23 14.27 2.68
C VAL A 111 0.86 14.54 2.05
N TRP A 112 -0.02 13.55 2.03
CA TRP A 112 -1.36 13.67 1.42
C TRP A 112 -2.43 14.08 2.40
N LEU A 113 -2.25 13.74 3.68
CA LEU A 113 -3.26 13.94 4.71
C LEU A 113 -2.97 15.14 5.60
N ASP A 114 -1.74 15.63 5.63
CA ASP A 114 -1.36 16.84 6.37
C ASP A 114 -1.68 18.11 5.57
N GLU A 115 -2.24 19.11 6.22
CA GLU A 115 -2.62 20.38 5.58
C GLU A 115 -1.42 21.13 4.98
N GLU A 116 -0.25 21.01 5.59
CA GLU A 116 1.01 21.64 5.15
C GLU A 116 1.85 20.72 4.26
N GLN A 117 1.34 19.49 3.96
CA GLN A 117 2.02 18.45 3.17
C GLN A 117 3.39 18.06 3.72
N LEU A 118 3.52 18.04 5.03
CA LEU A 118 4.76 17.70 5.72
C LEU A 118 4.89 16.18 5.91
N THR A 119 6.13 15.72 5.96
CA THR A 119 6.45 14.34 6.32
C THR A 119 6.48 14.13 7.82
N CYS A 120 6.40 12.87 8.27
CA CYS A 120 6.52 12.50 9.69
C CYS A 120 5.44 13.16 10.59
N GLN A 121 4.22 13.25 10.09
CA GLN A 121 3.07 13.80 10.80
C GLN A 121 2.29 12.72 11.58
N GLU A 122 1.15 13.08 12.14
CA GLU A 122 0.32 12.22 12.99
C GLU A 122 0.00 10.86 12.34
N SER A 123 -0.30 10.85 11.03
CA SER A 123 -0.59 9.62 10.29
C SER A 123 0.54 8.60 10.36
N MET A 124 1.81 9.04 10.27
CA MET A 124 2.97 8.14 10.41
C MET A 124 3.00 7.48 11.80
N PHE A 125 2.68 8.21 12.87
CA PHE A 125 2.64 7.62 14.21
C PHE A 125 1.46 6.66 14.40
N GLN A 126 0.34 6.93 13.75
CA GLN A 126 -0.82 6.03 13.75
C GLN A 126 -0.51 4.73 13.00
N VAL A 127 0.16 4.80 11.85
CA VAL A 127 0.65 3.61 11.12
C VAL A 127 1.65 2.82 11.98
N ARG A 128 2.61 3.49 12.63
CA ARG A 128 3.55 2.84 13.55
C ARG A 128 2.83 2.09 14.67
N ALA A 129 1.80 2.67 15.26
CA ALA A 129 1.02 2.03 16.31
C ALA A 129 0.37 0.71 15.81
N TRP A 130 -0.06 0.66 14.54
CA TRP A 130 -0.53 -0.57 13.91
C TRP A 130 0.57 -1.64 13.84
N TYR A 131 1.78 -1.28 13.44
CA TYR A 131 2.91 -2.22 13.38
C TYR A 131 3.26 -2.76 14.75
N GLU A 132 3.29 -1.90 15.78
CA GLU A 132 3.58 -2.29 17.16
C GLU A 132 2.56 -3.29 17.73
N ILE A 133 1.27 -3.19 17.38
CA ILE A 133 0.23 -4.17 17.78
C ILE A 133 0.60 -5.58 17.30
N TYR A 134 1.28 -5.70 16.16
CA TYR A 134 1.73 -6.97 15.58
C TYR A 134 3.20 -7.30 15.89
N GLY A 135 3.84 -6.54 16.77
CA GLY A 135 5.24 -6.75 17.16
C GLY A 135 6.23 -6.42 16.02
N LEU A 136 5.81 -5.62 15.06
CA LEU A 136 6.63 -5.17 13.94
C LEU A 136 7.23 -3.79 14.23
N MET A 137 8.40 -3.55 13.65
CA MET A 137 9.11 -2.27 13.78
C MET A 137 9.92 -1.99 12.52
N VAL A 138 9.88 -0.75 12.06
CA VAL A 138 10.72 -0.29 10.95
C VAL A 138 12.13 -0.01 11.47
N GLU A 139 13.14 -0.73 10.98
CA GLU A 139 14.53 -0.62 11.46
C GLU A 139 15.11 0.79 11.25
N ASN A 140 14.82 1.40 10.12
CA ASN A 140 15.39 2.71 9.77
C ASN A 140 14.32 3.66 9.20
N TRP A 141 13.40 4.07 10.07
CA TRP A 141 12.31 4.98 9.72
C TRP A 141 12.77 6.35 9.19
N ARG A 142 14.04 6.74 9.40
CA ARG A 142 14.60 7.98 8.83
C ARG A 142 14.93 7.86 7.36
N ILE A 143 15.14 6.65 6.86
CA ILE A 143 15.35 6.38 5.43
C ILE A 143 14.02 6.09 4.74
N ARG A 144 13.20 5.23 5.37
CA ARG A 144 11.85 4.90 4.91
C ARG A 144 10.90 5.05 6.08
N PRO A 145 10.12 6.13 6.15
CA PRO A 145 9.15 6.36 7.21
C PRO A 145 8.10 5.25 7.29
N ASP A 146 7.48 5.08 8.46
CA ASP A 146 6.51 4.01 8.71
C ASP A 146 5.28 4.09 7.78
N ASP A 147 4.93 5.29 7.33
CA ASP A 147 3.80 5.57 6.43
C ASP A 147 4.14 5.50 4.93
N ASP A 148 5.29 4.90 4.58
CA ASP A 148 5.68 4.64 3.19
C ASP A 148 4.79 3.58 2.55
N LEU A 149 4.43 3.78 1.27
CA LEU A 149 3.56 2.87 0.49
C LEU A 149 4.01 1.41 0.56
N VAL A 150 5.32 1.17 0.40
CA VAL A 150 5.88 -0.20 0.42
C VAL A 150 5.61 -0.88 1.76
N LEU A 151 5.82 -0.15 2.87
CA LEU A 151 5.61 -0.69 4.22
C LEU A 151 4.13 -0.92 4.51
N GLN A 152 3.24 -0.05 4.03
CA GLN A 152 1.81 -0.25 4.15
C GLN A 152 1.32 -1.47 3.37
N LEU A 153 1.79 -1.67 2.13
CA LEU A 153 1.48 -2.87 1.33
C LEU A 153 2.00 -4.15 2.00
N GLN A 154 3.24 -4.12 2.50
CA GLN A 154 3.85 -5.24 3.22
C GLN A 154 3.11 -5.55 4.53
N PHE A 155 2.60 -4.55 5.22
CA PHE A 155 1.80 -4.77 6.42
C PHE A 155 0.47 -5.45 6.11
N VAL A 156 -0.24 -5.03 5.07
CA VAL A 156 -1.46 -5.71 4.62
C VAL A 156 -1.14 -7.15 4.19
N SER A 157 -0.04 -7.37 3.42
CA SER A 157 0.45 -8.69 3.07
C SER A 157 0.68 -9.56 4.31
N HIS A 158 1.37 -9.01 5.33
CA HIS A 158 1.62 -9.71 6.59
C HIS A 158 0.32 -10.14 7.27
N LEU A 159 -0.69 -9.27 7.35
CA LEU A 159 -1.98 -9.59 7.96
C LEU A 159 -2.69 -10.75 7.24
N PHE A 160 -2.58 -10.83 5.92
CA PHE A 160 -3.09 -11.95 5.14
C PHE A 160 -2.28 -13.22 5.37
N SER A 161 -0.95 -13.16 5.38
CA SER A 161 -0.05 -14.31 5.55
C SER A 161 -0.22 -15.00 6.89
N ILE A 162 -0.50 -14.24 7.98
CA ILE A 162 -0.74 -14.78 9.32
C ILE A 162 -2.22 -15.06 9.60
N SER A 163 -3.11 -14.92 8.60
CA SER A 163 -4.55 -14.96 8.82
C SER A 163 -5.05 -16.36 9.16
N GLU A 164 -5.20 -16.63 10.45
CA GLU A 164 -5.85 -17.81 11.00
C GLU A 164 -7.27 -17.52 11.51
N SER A 165 -7.65 -16.25 11.57
CA SER A 165 -8.92 -15.80 12.13
C SER A 165 -9.46 -14.57 11.41
N GLU A 166 -10.77 -14.37 11.50
CA GLU A 166 -11.47 -13.20 10.96
C GLU A 166 -10.92 -11.87 11.51
N LYS A 167 -10.27 -11.88 12.69
CA LYS A 167 -9.67 -10.69 13.28
C LYS A 167 -8.63 -10.07 12.35
N HIS A 168 -7.72 -10.86 11.78
CA HIS A 168 -6.66 -10.33 10.92
C HIS A 168 -7.23 -9.71 9.64
N LEU A 169 -8.31 -10.30 9.09
CA LEU A 169 -9.00 -9.72 7.93
C LEU A 169 -9.73 -8.41 8.26
N LYS A 170 -10.32 -8.31 9.45
CA LYS A 170 -10.93 -7.07 9.94
C LYS A 170 -9.89 -5.99 10.17
N ASP A 171 -8.76 -6.35 10.75
CA ASP A 171 -7.64 -5.43 10.97
C ASP A 171 -7.03 -4.98 9.62
N ALA A 172 -6.91 -5.88 8.63
CA ALA A 172 -6.49 -5.52 7.28
C ALA A 172 -7.47 -4.53 6.62
N ALA A 173 -8.77 -4.83 6.65
CA ALA A 173 -9.81 -3.95 6.12
C ALA A 173 -9.78 -2.56 6.78
N ARG A 174 -9.66 -2.54 8.11
CA ARG A 174 -9.59 -1.31 8.89
C ARG A 174 -8.33 -0.50 8.58
N PHE A 175 -7.17 -1.15 8.52
CA PHE A 175 -5.92 -0.48 8.16
C PHE A 175 -5.98 0.11 6.74
N MET A 176 -6.55 -0.63 5.79
CA MET A 176 -6.73 -0.13 4.42
C MET A 176 -7.64 1.11 4.40
N ASP A 177 -8.76 1.09 5.13
CA ASP A 177 -9.69 2.22 5.21
C ASP A 177 -9.09 3.44 5.91
N GLU A 178 -8.37 3.24 7.02
CA GLU A 178 -7.87 4.31 7.89
C GLU A 178 -6.55 4.92 7.36
N HIS A 179 -5.79 4.18 6.54
CA HIS A 179 -4.48 4.59 6.05
C HIS A 179 -4.37 4.49 4.52
N LEU A 180 -4.14 3.31 3.98
CA LEU A 180 -3.70 3.09 2.60
C LEU A 180 -4.63 3.72 1.55
N LEU A 181 -5.93 3.49 1.63
CA LEU A 181 -6.90 3.92 0.61
C LEU A 181 -7.29 5.41 0.70
N ARG A 182 -6.88 6.11 1.74
CA ARG A 182 -7.15 7.56 1.87
C ARG A 182 -6.36 8.39 0.88
N TRP A 183 -5.24 7.87 0.37
CA TRP A 183 -4.31 8.63 -0.45
C TRP A 183 -3.79 7.89 -1.69
N LEU A 184 -3.82 6.55 -1.70
CA LEU A 184 -3.25 5.72 -2.77
C LEU A 184 -3.82 6.06 -4.14
N GLY A 185 -5.12 6.31 -4.26
CA GLY A 185 -5.76 6.68 -5.52
C GLY A 185 -5.23 8.01 -6.07
N GLU A 186 -5.06 9.02 -5.22
CA GLU A 186 -4.51 10.31 -5.64
C GLU A 186 -3.03 10.20 -6.02
N PHE A 187 -2.24 9.45 -5.23
CA PHE A 187 -0.85 9.15 -5.56
C PHE A 187 -0.74 8.50 -6.95
N SER A 188 -1.47 7.40 -7.16
CA SER A 188 -1.42 6.63 -8.41
C SER A 188 -1.82 7.46 -9.63
N ASN A 189 -2.90 8.23 -9.53
CA ASN A 189 -3.35 9.13 -10.59
C ASN A 189 -2.31 10.23 -10.89
N ARG A 190 -1.65 10.76 -9.86
CA ARG A 190 -0.62 11.78 -10.03
C ARG A 190 0.64 11.22 -10.67
N VAL A 191 1.07 10.03 -10.27
CA VAL A 191 2.15 9.30 -10.94
C VAL A 191 1.79 9.06 -12.40
N ALA A 192 0.63 8.44 -12.68
CA ALA A 192 0.20 8.11 -14.03
C ALA A 192 0.09 9.32 -14.97
N SER A 193 -0.27 10.49 -14.42
CA SER A 193 -0.39 11.73 -15.22
C SER A 193 0.91 12.48 -15.43
N ARG A 194 1.99 12.16 -14.70
CA ARG A 194 3.22 12.97 -14.68
C ARG A 194 4.50 12.20 -14.95
N CYS A 195 4.50 10.88 -14.76
CA CYS A 195 5.68 10.04 -15.04
C CYS A 195 6.01 10.04 -16.54
N ALA A 196 7.27 9.83 -16.89
CA ALA A 196 7.74 9.80 -18.25
C ALA A 196 7.51 8.45 -18.92
N THR A 197 7.43 7.36 -18.14
CA THR A 197 7.34 6.00 -18.66
C THR A 197 5.96 5.38 -18.39
N PRO A 198 5.43 4.57 -19.32
CA PRO A 198 4.18 3.83 -19.09
C PRO A 198 4.33 2.77 -17.97
N TYR A 199 5.56 2.37 -17.63
CA TYR A 199 5.83 1.40 -16.59
C TYR A 199 5.30 1.86 -15.22
N PHE A 200 5.73 3.05 -14.75
CA PHE A 200 5.29 3.54 -13.44
C PHE A 200 3.84 3.99 -13.42
N ALA A 201 3.31 4.45 -14.55
CA ALA A 201 1.87 4.69 -14.69
C ALA A 201 1.08 3.41 -14.45
N ALA A 202 1.48 2.31 -15.11
CA ALA A 202 0.82 1.02 -14.96
C ALA A 202 0.98 0.42 -13.56
N VAL A 203 2.18 0.50 -12.97
CA VAL A 203 2.43 0.03 -11.59
C VAL A 203 1.54 0.77 -10.58
N GLY A 204 1.48 2.10 -10.66
CA GLY A 204 0.66 2.89 -9.73
C GLY A 204 -0.83 2.57 -9.86
N LEU A 205 -1.37 2.58 -11.09
CA LEU A 205 -2.79 2.32 -11.33
C LEU A 205 -3.18 0.89 -10.95
N LEU A 206 -2.34 -0.12 -11.25
CA LEU A 206 -2.58 -1.50 -10.87
C LEU A 206 -2.59 -1.66 -9.35
N THR A 207 -1.66 -1.02 -8.65
CA THR A 207 -1.61 -1.08 -7.18
C THR A 207 -2.87 -0.48 -6.56
N ALA A 208 -3.33 0.67 -7.04
CA ALA A 208 -4.55 1.29 -6.54
C ALA A 208 -5.79 0.43 -6.82
N ALA A 209 -5.98 -0.04 -8.05
CA ALA A 209 -7.11 -0.87 -8.41
C ALA A 209 -7.13 -2.19 -7.63
N TYR A 210 -5.97 -2.82 -7.47
CA TYR A 210 -5.83 -4.04 -6.67
C TYR A 210 -6.28 -3.82 -5.21
N CYS A 211 -5.79 -2.77 -4.57
CA CYS A 211 -6.13 -2.47 -3.18
C CYS A 211 -7.61 -2.12 -3.01
N GLU A 212 -8.21 -1.39 -3.94
CA GLU A 212 -9.64 -1.09 -3.93
C GLU A 212 -10.49 -2.36 -4.02
N GLU A 213 -10.22 -3.23 -5.00
CA GLU A 213 -10.99 -4.48 -5.16
C GLU A 213 -10.73 -5.48 -4.02
N LEU A 214 -9.51 -5.54 -3.50
CA LEU A 214 -9.21 -6.33 -2.32
C LEU A 214 -10.05 -5.87 -1.12
N ARG A 215 -10.19 -4.57 -0.93
CA ARG A 215 -11.01 -4.03 0.16
C ARG A 215 -12.50 -4.32 -0.04
N ASP A 216 -13.00 -4.27 -1.27
CA ASP A 216 -14.38 -4.62 -1.57
C ASP A 216 -14.65 -6.12 -1.34
N LEU A 217 -13.70 -6.98 -1.71
CA LEU A 217 -13.76 -8.39 -1.38
C LEU A 217 -13.78 -8.63 0.14
N LEU A 218 -12.94 -7.91 0.90
CA LEU A 218 -12.94 -8.00 2.35
C LEU A 218 -14.29 -7.59 2.94
N ALA A 219 -14.97 -6.55 2.41
CA ALA A 219 -16.29 -6.15 2.88
C ALA A 219 -17.30 -7.31 2.81
N ILE A 220 -17.23 -8.10 1.75
CA ILE A 220 -18.09 -9.29 1.55
C ILE A 220 -17.68 -10.42 2.51
N VAL A 221 -16.37 -10.69 2.64
CA VAL A 221 -15.85 -11.81 3.43
C VAL A 221 -16.10 -11.65 4.92
N ILE A 222 -15.94 -10.42 5.44
CA ILE A 222 -16.12 -10.12 6.87
C ILE A 222 -17.53 -9.61 7.20
N ASP A 223 -18.44 -9.55 6.21
CA ASP A 223 -19.81 -9.01 6.35
C ASP A 223 -19.83 -7.60 7.01
N GLN A 224 -18.90 -6.75 6.59
CA GLN A 224 -18.79 -5.36 7.07
C GLN A 224 -18.60 -4.43 5.87
N PRO A 225 -19.59 -3.54 5.60
CA PRO A 225 -19.47 -2.57 4.52
C PRO A 225 -18.30 -1.62 4.76
N ARG A 226 -17.79 -1.05 3.68
CA ARG A 226 -16.79 0.01 3.78
C ARG A 226 -17.39 1.22 4.51
N PRO A 227 -16.65 1.82 5.45
CA PRO A 227 -17.09 3.07 6.06
C PRO A 227 -17.09 4.20 5.03
N SER A 228 -17.91 5.21 5.25
CA SER A 228 -17.83 6.44 4.46
C SER A 228 -16.53 7.21 4.78
N ARG A 229 -16.15 8.11 3.87
CA ARG A 229 -14.97 8.96 4.08
C ARG A 229 -15.10 9.79 5.37
N GLU A 230 -16.28 10.31 5.63
CA GLU A 230 -16.58 11.10 6.83
C GLU A 230 -16.45 10.26 8.11
N GLU A 231 -16.89 9.00 8.08
CA GLU A 231 -16.72 8.07 9.21
C GLU A 231 -15.26 7.75 9.48
N VAL A 232 -14.45 7.58 8.43
CA VAL A 232 -13.01 7.36 8.57
C VAL A 232 -12.35 8.62 9.13
N GLU A 233 -12.62 9.78 8.57
CA GLU A 233 -12.05 11.06 9.04
C GLU A 233 -12.41 11.31 10.51
N GLU A 234 -13.64 11.02 10.94
CA GLU A 234 -14.01 11.16 12.34
C GLU A 234 -13.25 10.22 13.27
N ARG A 235 -13.03 8.96 12.86
CA ARG A 235 -12.22 7.99 13.62
C ARG A 235 -10.76 8.40 13.73
N MET A 236 -10.23 9.04 12.69
CA MET A 236 -8.81 9.40 12.58
C MET A 236 -8.49 10.76 13.19
N LYS A 237 -9.50 11.50 13.65
CA LYS A 237 -9.26 12.75 14.39
C LYS A 237 -8.39 12.47 15.61
N PRO A 238 -7.32 13.24 15.83
CA PRO A 238 -6.56 13.16 17.07
C PRO A 238 -7.52 13.30 18.25
N ASN A 239 -7.42 12.42 19.23
CA ASN A 239 -8.11 12.64 20.49
C ASN A 239 -7.73 14.01 20.99
N ALA A 240 -8.70 14.90 21.23
CA ALA A 240 -8.43 16.21 21.79
C ALA A 240 -7.51 16.01 22.99
N PRO A 241 -6.39 16.77 23.09
CA PRO A 241 -5.47 16.61 24.20
C PRO A 241 -6.30 16.73 25.46
N ASN A 242 -6.29 15.67 26.31
CA ASN A 242 -6.84 15.76 27.66
C ASN A 242 -6.21 16.99 28.28
N GLU A 243 -7.06 17.93 28.67
CA GLU A 243 -6.81 19.19 29.37
C GLU A 243 -5.36 19.45 29.74
N GLU A 244 -4.80 20.49 29.11
CA GLU A 244 -3.70 21.33 29.60
C GLU A 244 -2.82 20.70 30.69
N VAL A 245 -1.82 19.94 30.31
CA VAL A 245 -0.58 20.01 31.08
C VAL A 245 0.00 21.41 30.79
N SER A 246 -0.48 22.36 31.57
CA SER A 246 0.12 23.69 31.66
C SER A 246 1.57 23.49 32.07
N LEU A 247 2.47 23.36 31.10
CA LEU A 247 3.89 23.52 31.34
C LEU A 247 4.09 24.97 31.69
N CYS A 248 3.94 25.30 32.98
CA CYS A 248 4.29 26.58 33.53
C CYS A 248 5.81 26.72 33.40
N TYR A 249 6.27 27.26 32.24
CA TYR A 249 7.64 27.70 32.09
C TYR A 249 7.82 28.87 33.08
N MET A 250 8.50 28.61 34.18
CA MET A 250 8.99 29.66 35.07
C MET A 250 10.38 30.16 34.56
N PRO A 251 10.46 31.35 33.95
CA PRO A 251 11.75 31.90 33.59
C PRO A 251 12.55 32.17 34.86
N GLY A 252 13.71 31.54 35.01
CA GLY A 252 14.64 31.82 36.10
C GLY A 252 15.01 30.66 37.04
N MET A 253 14.43 29.48 36.92
CA MET A 253 14.91 28.29 37.60
C MET A 253 15.79 27.43 36.66
N GLY A 254 17.01 27.89 36.42
CA GLY A 254 18.10 27.04 35.97
C GLY A 254 18.61 26.19 37.14
N PRO A 255 19.21 24.99 36.89
CA PRO A 255 19.80 24.18 37.95
C PRO A 255 20.89 25.05 38.64
N ALA A 256 20.76 25.15 39.96
CA ALA A 256 21.82 25.71 40.78
C ALA A 256 23.07 24.81 40.66
N VAL A 257 24.21 25.44 40.33
CA VAL A 257 25.53 24.82 40.25
C VAL A 257 25.95 24.33 41.62
#